data_7226c6aaf7b5666fe192d6d6749fca79
#
_entry.id   7226c6aaf7b5666fe192d6d6749fca79
#
_cell.length_a   1.000
_cell.length_b   1.000
_cell.length_c   1.000
_cell.angle_alpha   90.00
_cell.angle_beta   90.00
_cell.angle_gamma   90.00
#
_symmetry.space_group_name_H-M   'P 1'
#
loop_
_entity.id
_entity.type
_entity.pdbx_description
1 polymer ?
#
loop_
_entity_poly.entity_id
_entity_poly.type
_entity_poly.pdbx_seq_one_letter_code
_entity_poly.pdbx_strand_id
1 'polypeptide(L)'
;MSQKTVLLVEDEDNIALALTHLIGRAGYALRRVASGNAALEALAEERPDLVVLDVMLPERSGYEICQLIRRDAVLRGIKVLMITAGGGEVERRKGMAAWADAFMTKPFAAADLTAQINALLAEEGA
;
A
#
# COMPACT_ATOMS: atom_id res chain seq x y z
N MET A 1 -15.07 16.33 -8.70
CA MET A 1 -13.76 15.96 -8.18
C MET A 1 -13.56 14.46 -8.31
N SER A 2 -12.41 14.08 -8.74
CA SER A 2 -12.16 12.67 -8.94
C SER A 2 -11.89 11.97 -7.61
N GLN A 3 -12.32 10.73 -7.56
CA GLN A 3 -12.12 9.84 -6.43
C GLN A 3 -10.64 9.45 -6.35
N LYS A 4 -10.08 9.43 -5.15
CA LYS A 4 -8.72 8.94 -4.95
C LYS A 4 -8.67 7.44 -5.20
N THR A 5 -7.56 6.98 -5.75
CA THR A 5 -7.38 5.58 -6.12
C THR A 5 -6.31 4.91 -5.27
N VAL A 6 -6.59 3.67 -4.88
CA VAL A 6 -5.72 2.86 -4.04
C VAL A 6 -5.41 1.56 -4.76
N LEU A 7 -4.13 1.23 -4.86
CA LEU A 7 -3.69 -0.09 -5.31
C LEU A 7 -3.39 -0.92 -4.07
N LEU A 8 -4.11 -2.03 -3.92
CA LEU A 8 -3.89 -2.97 -2.81
C LEU A 8 -3.10 -4.16 -3.32
N VAL A 9 -1.93 -4.40 -2.73
CA VAL A 9 -1.08 -5.52 -3.09
C VAL A 9 -1.07 -6.50 -1.92
N GLU A 10 -1.85 -7.56 -2.04
CA GLU A 10 -2.06 -8.55 -0.98
C GLU A 10 -2.35 -9.91 -1.62
N ASP A 11 -1.56 -10.93 -1.29
CA ASP A 11 -1.70 -12.25 -1.90
C ASP A 11 -2.74 -13.14 -1.22
N GLU A 12 -3.07 -12.87 0.04
CA GLU A 12 -4.05 -13.67 0.76
C GLU A 12 -5.46 -13.15 0.51
N ASP A 13 -6.30 -13.99 -0.11
CA ASP A 13 -7.63 -13.59 -0.56
C ASP A 13 -8.53 -13.07 0.56
N ASN A 14 -8.51 -13.73 1.71
CA ASN A 14 -9.37 -13.33 2.83
C ASN A 14 -9.00 -11.94 3.35
N ILE A 15 -7.71 -11.67 3.45
CA ILE A 15 -7.23 -10.35 3.91
C ILE A 15 -7.55 -9.31 2.84
N ALA A 16 -7.31 -9.64 1.57
CA ALA A 16 -7.59 -8.71 0.48
C ALA A 16 -9.08 -8.35 0.43
N LEU A 17 -9.96 -9.34 0.65
CA LEU A 17 -11.39 -9.08 0.65
C LEU A 17 -11.78 -8.11 1.76
N ALA A 18 -11.27 -8.34 2.98
CA ALA A 18 -11.56 -7.47 4.11
C ALA A 18 -11.05 -6.04 3.87
N LEU A 19 -9.83 -5.90 3.38
CA LEU A 19 -9.26 -4.58 3.10
C LEU A 19 -9.97 -3.88 1.96
N THR A 20 -10.36 -4.62 0.93
CA THR A 20 -11.13 -4.05 -0.19
C THR A 20 -12.44 -3.45 0.32
N HIS A 21 -13.11 -4.15 1.21
CA HIS A 21 -14.37 -3.68 1.79
C HIS A 21 -14.15 -2.41 2.61
N LEU A 22 -13.14 -2.41 3.49
CA LEU A 22 -12.84 -1.26 4.34
C LEU A 22 -12.47 -0.03 3.53
N ILE A 23 -11.60 -0.19 2.54
CA ILE A 23 -11.11 0.92 1.73
C ILE A 23 -12.23 1.46 0.85
N GLY A 24 -13.03 0.57 0.28
CA GLY A 24 -14.18 0.97 -0.53
C GLY A 24 -15.20 1.77 0.28
N ARG A 25 -15.46 1.36 1.51
CA ARG A 25 -16.40 2.07 2.39
C ARG A 25 -15.88 3.46 2.79
N ALA A 26 -14.58 3.64 2.79
CA ALA A 26 -13.99 4.94 3.07
C ALA A 26 -14.09 5.92 1.89
N GLY A 27 -14.57 5.44 0.74
CA GLY A 27 -14.83 6.31 -0.40
C GLY A 27 -13.76 6.28 -1.48
N TYR A 28 -12.82 5.36 -1.42
CA TYR A 28 -11.74 5.28 -2.41
C TYR A 28 -12.02 4.22 -3.47
N ALA A 29 -11.60 4.51 -4.69
CA ALA A 29 -11.60 3.49 -5.75
C ALA A 29 -10.42 2.55 -5.50
N LEU A 30 -10.62 1.25 -5.68
CA LEU A 30 -9.60 0.28 -5.32
C LEU A 30 -9.40 -0.74 -6.43
N ARG A 31 -8.13 -1.06 -6.66
CA ARG A 31 -7.72 -2.18 -7.51
C ARG A 31 -6.85 -3.10 -6.66
N ARG A 32 -7.12 -4.39 -6.68
CA ARG A 32 -6.33 -5.38 -5.94
C ARG A 32 -5.50 -6.22 -6.90
N VAL A 33 -4.23 -6.45 -6.54
CA VAL A 33 -3.37 -7.43 -7.19
C VAL A 33 -2.76 -8.33 -6.13
N ALA A 34 -2.26 -9.50 -6.54
CA ALA A 34 -1.88 -10.55 -5.59
C ALA A 34 -0.39 -10.87 -5.55
N SER A 35 0.43 -10.21 -6.35
CA SER A 35 1.87 -10.50 -6.39
C SER A 35 2.65 -9.24 -6.69
N GLY A 36 3.96 -9.31 -6.44
CA GLY A 36 4.86 -8.20 -6.74
C GLY A 36 4.91 -7.89 -8.23
N ASN A 37 4.94 -8.92 -9.08
CA ASN A 37 4.96 -8.69 -10.53
C ASN A 37 3.65 -8.07 -11.02
N ALA A 38 2.51 -8.53 -10.49
CA ALA A 38 1.23 -7.94 -10.83
C ALA A 38 1.15 -6.48 -10.39
N ALA A 39 1.77 -6.15 -9.25
CA ALA A 39 1.82 -4.77 -8.78
C ALA A 39 2.58 -3.88 -9.77
N LEU A 40 3.72 -4.35 -10.27
CA LEU A 40 4.49 -3.57 -11.24
C LEU A 40 3.72 -3.36 -12.54
N GLU A 41 2.98 -4.38 -12.99
CA GLU A 41 2.14 -4.25 -14.17
C GLU A 41 1.03 -3.22 -13.95
N ALA A 42 0.38 -3.28 -12.79
CA ALA A 42 -0.68 -2.35 -12.46
C ALA A 42 -0.17 -0.91 -12.40
N LEU A 43 1.02 -0.71 -11.82
CA LEU A 43 1.63 0.63 -11.73
C LEU A 43 1.99 1.19 -13.10
N ALA A 44 2.34 0.32 -14.03
CA ALA A 44 2.64 0.75 -15.41
C ALA A 44 1.38 1.14 -16.16
N GLU A 45 0.23 0.57 -15.79
CA GLU A 45 -1.04 0.87 -16.46
C GLU A 45 -1.69 2.14 -15.93
N GLU A 46 -1.65 2.34 -14.62
CA GLU A 46 -2.32 3.47 -14.00
C GLU A 46 -1.62 3.84 -12.70
N ARG A 47 -1.31 5.12 -12.53
CA ARG A 47 -0.66 5.63 -11.33
C ARG A 47 -1.71 5.82 -10.22
N PRO A 48 -1.66 5.04 -9.13
CA PRO A 48 -2.58 5.25 -8.02
C PRO A 48 -2.14 6.42 -7.15
N ASP A 49 -3.02 6.86 -6.26
CA ASP A 49 -2.67 7.87 -5.27
C ASP A 49 -1.96 7.25 -4.08
N LEU A 50 -2.31 6.01 -3.75
CA LEU A 50 -1.76 5.27 -2.62
C LEU A 50 -1.56 3.81 -2.99
N VAL A 51 -0.48 3.21 -2.51
CA VAL A 51 -0.28 1.76 -2.57
C VAL A 51 -0.31 1.23 -1.14
N VAL A 52 -1.20 0.29 -0.87
CA VAL A 52 -1.21 -0.48 0.39
C VAL A 52 -0.52 -1.80 0.07
N LEU A 53 0.60 -2.04 0.70
CA LEU A 53 1.59 -3.00 0.22
C LEU A 53 2.01 -3.96 1.32
N ASP A 54 1.66 -5.25 1.16
CA ASP A 54 2.14 -6.28 2.07
C ASP A 54 3.63 -6.51 1.82
N VAL A 55 4.39 -6.71 2.89
CA VAL A 55 5.82 -7.02 2.79
C VAL A 55 6.04 -8.40 2.20
N MET A 56 5.26 -9.39 2.65
CA MET A 56 5.44 -10.80 2.25
C MET A 56 4.61 -11.12 1.02
N LEU A 57 5.17 -10.90 -0.15
CA LEU A 57 4.50 -11.14 -1.42
C LEU A 57 5.21 -12.20 -2.24
N PRO A 58 4.49 -12.94 -3.09
CA PRO A 58 5.14 -13.81 -4.06
C PRO A 58 5.94 -12.99 -5.07
N GLU A 59 7.00 -13.57 -5.57
CA GLU A 59 7.84 -13.06 -6.66
C GLU A 59 8.74 -11.90 -6.27
N ARG A 60 8.19 -10.85 -5.68
CA ARG A 60 8.96 -9.68 -5.23
C ARG A 60 8.42 -9.23 -3.88
N SER A 61 9.32 -8.88 -2.97
CA SER A 61 8.88 -8.41 -1.66
C SER A 61 8.29 -7.00 -1.74
N GLY A 62 7.50 -6.65 -0.73
CA GLY A 62 6.96 -5.29 -0.65
C GLY A 62 8.05 -4.24 -0.54
N TYR A 63 9.17 -4.56 0.11
CA TYR A 63 10.30 -3.63 0.20
C TYR A 63 10.84 -3.30 -1.19
N GLU A 64 10.99 -4.33 -2.01
CA GLU A 64 11.49 -4.17 -3.37
C GLU A 64 10.56 -3.31 -4.21
N ILE A 65 9.25 -3.55 -4.12
CA ILE A 65 8.26 -2.76 -4.84
C ILE A 65 8.34 -1.29 -4.41
N CYS A 66 8.43 -1.04 -3.12
CA CYS A 66 8.52 0.32 -2.61
C CYS A 66 9.77 1.03 -3.13
N GLN A 67 10.91 0.34 -3.14
CA GLN A 67 12.15 0.91 -3.66
C GLN A 67 12.02 1.24 -5.15
N LEU A 68 11.39 0.37 -5.92
CA LEU A 68 11.19 0.61 -7.35
C LEU A 68 10.29 1.83 -7.58
N ILE A 69 9.25 1.99 -6.77
CA ILE A 69 8.38 3.17 -6.84
C ILE A 69 9.20 4.44 -6.60
N ARG A 70 10.06 4.44 -5.58
CA ARG A 70 10.84 5.63 -5.23
C ARG A 70 11.91 6.00 -6.26
N ARG A 71 12.34 5.04 -7.06
CA ARG A 71 13.34 5.28 -8.11
C ARG A 71 12.72 5.73 -9.42
N ASP A 72 11.43 5.57 -9.58
CA ASP A 72 10.76 5.90 -10.84
C ASP A 72 10.29 7.35 -10.80
N ALA A 73 10.65 8.13 -11.84
CA ALA A 73 10.36 9.55 -11.88
C ALA A 73 8.85 9.86 -11.87
N VAL A 74 8.05 8.95 -12.43
CA VAL A 74 6.60 9.12 -12.47
C VAL A 74 5.93 8.67 -11.18
N LEU A 75 6.43 7.59 -10.59
CA LEU A 75 5.77 6.92 -9.47
C LEU A 75 6.22 7.39 -8.08
N ARG A 76 7.37 8.01 -7.99
CA ARG A 76 8.00 8.27 -6.67
C ARG A 76 7.19 9.15 -5.73
N GLY A 77 6.23 9.89 -6.25
CA GLY A 77 5.34 10.71 -5.41
C GLY A 77 4.14 9.99 -4.84
N ILE A 78 3.94 8.72 -5.20
CA ILE A 78 2.84 7.92 -4.68
C ILE A 78 3.04 7.68 -3.19
N LYS A 79 1.96 7.77 -2.42
CA LYS A 79 2.02 7.40 -1.00
C LYS A 79 2.09 5.89 -0.87
N VAL A 80 2.89 5.39 0.06
CA VAL A 80 3.04 3.96 0.30
C VAL A 80 2.79 3.65 1.76
N LEU A 81 1.78 2.82 2.03
CA LEU A 81 1.50 2.28 3.35
C LEU A 81 1.90 0.81 3.33
N MET A 82 2.92 0.48 4.09
CA MET A 82 3.44 -0.89 4.14
C MET A 82 2.85 -1.64 5.32
N ILE A 83 2.44 -2.89 5.10
CA ILE A 83 1.82 -3.73 6.12
C ILE A 83 2.63 -5.01 6.25
N THR A 84 2.87 -5.43 7.49
CA THR A 84 3.59 -6.68 7.75
C THR A 84 2.98 -7.45 8.91
N ALA A 85 3.10 -8.78 8.85
CA ALA A 85 2.70 -9.65 9.95
C ALA A 85 3.76 -9.66 11.05
N GLY A 86 5.02 -9.39 10.70
CA GLY A 86 6.11 -9.36 11.67
C GLY A 86 6.24 -7.97 12.27
N GLY A 87 5.94 -7.82 13.55
CA GLY A 87 5.94 -6.54 14.20
C GLY A 87 7.26 -6.07 14.77
N GLY A 88 8.37 -6.68 14.38
CA GLY A 88 9.66 -6.36 14.97
C GLY A 88 10.25 -5.06 14.48
N GLU A 89 11.17 -4.54 15.29
CA GLU A 89 11.89 -3.31 14.95
C GLU A 89 12.66 -3.45 13.64
N VAL A 90 13.16 -4.65 13.36
CA VAL A 90 13.89 -4.93 12.12
C VAL A 90 13.00 -4.71 10.90
N GLU A 91 11.77 -5.21 10.95
CA GLU A 91 10.84 -5.06 9.84
C GLU A 91 10.46 -3.60 9.65
N ARG A 92 10.26 -2.88 10.74
CA ARG A 92 9.95 -1.46 10.69
C ARG A 92 11.09 -0.67 10.06
N ARG A 93 12.33 -0.98 10.44
CA ARG A 93 13.51 -0.31 9.89
C ARG A 93 13.65 -0.57 8.40
N LYS A 94 13.37 -1.80 7.95
CA LYS A 94 13.42 -2.13 6.53
C LYS A 94 12.39 -1.33 5.75
N GLY A 95 11.18 -1.18 6.30
CA GLY A 95 10.14 -0.38 5.67
C GLY A 95 10.55 1.08 5.56
N MET A 96 11.11 1.63 6.62
CA MET A 96 11.59 3.02 6.60
C MET A 96 12.75 3.19 5.62
N ALA A 97 13.66 2.20 5.57
CA ALA A 97 14.79 2.24 4.64
C ALA A 97 14.32 2.13 3.19
N ALA A 98 13.17 1.51 2.94
CA ALA A 98 12.59 1.44 1.60
C ALA A 98 11.79 2.70 1.26
N TRP A 99 11.71 3.65 2.20
CA TRP A 99 11.07 4.96 2.02
C TRP A 99 9.55 4.88 1.92
N ALA A 100 8.95 3.98 2.72
CA ALA A 100 7.51 3.95 2.89
C ALA A 100 7.07 5.21 3.67
N ASP A 101 5.87 5.69 3.38
CA ASP A 101 5.31 6.85 4.08
C ASP A 101 4.75 6.46 5.44
N ALA A 102 4.26 5.23 5.56
CA ALA A 102 3.70 4.72 6.80
C ALA A 102 3.89 3.21 6.86
N PHE A 103 3.77 2.66 8.05
CA PHE A 103 4.04 1.25 8.32
C PHE A 103 3.07 0.77 9.37
N MET A 104 2.38 -0.33 9.10
CA MET A 104 1.45 -0.94 10.07
C MET A 104 1.77 -2.42 10.25
N THR A 105 1.51 -2.91 11.45
CA THR A 105 1.75 -4.31 11.81
C THR A 105 0.42 -5.03 11.96
N LYS A 106 0.30 -6.23 11.41
CA LYS A 106 -0.85 -7.10 11.63
C LYS A 106 -0.74 -7.76 12.99
N PRO A 107 -1.82 -7.95 13.73
CA PRO A 107 -3.17 -7.47 13.42
C PRO A 107 -3.32 -5.98 13.72
N PHE A 108 -4.20 -5.32 13.01
CA PHE A 108 -4.51 -3.92 13.25
C PHE A 108 -6.02 -3.72 13.29
N ALA A 109 -6.44 -2.63 13.92
CA ALA A 109 -7.86 -2.30 13.95
C ALA A 109 -8.27 -1.64 12.64
N ALA A 110 -9.47 -1.93 12.17
CA ALA A 110 -10.00 -1.33 10.93
C ALA A 110 -9.95 0.20 10.99
N ALA A 111 -10.29 0.77 12.15
CA ALA A 111 -10.28 2.22 12.32
C ALA A 111 -8.88 2.81 12.16
N ASP A 112 -7.85 2.08 12.60
CA ASP A 112 -6.47 2.54 12.47
C ASP A 112 -6.02 2.55 11.02
N LEU A 113 -6.40 1.54 10.26
CA LEU A 113 -6.09 1.48 8.82
C LEU A 113 -6.74 2.64 8.10
N THR A 114 -8.03 2.85 8.32
CA THR A 114 -8.78 3.93 7.69
C THR A 114 -8.18 5.28 8.03
N ALA A 115 -7.81 5.49 9.30
CA ALA A 115 -7.20 6.74 9.75
C ALA A 115 -5.87 7.00 9.05
N GLN A 116 -5.04 5.97 8.90
CA GLN A 116 -3.76 6.10 8.21
C GLN A 116 -3.96 6.46 6.74
N ILE A 117 -4.87 5.79 6.07
CA ILE A 117 -5.14 6.05 4.65
C ILE A 117 -5.65 7.47 4.47
N ASN A 118 -6.60 7.88 5.30
CA ASN A 118 -7.14 9.24 5.23
C ASN A 118 -6.06 10.29 5.46
N ALA A 119 -5.19 10.07 6.43
CA ALA A 119 -4.11 11.01 6.72
C ALA A 119 -3.13 11.12 5.55
N LEU A 120 -2.75 9.99 4.96
CA LEU A 120 -1.82 10.00 3.84
C LEU A 120 -2.39 10.71 2.62
N LEU A 121 -3.66 10.47 2.33
CA LEU A 121 -4.29 11.06 1.14
C LEU A 121 -4.76 12.49 1.37
N ALA A 122 -5.01 12.88 2.61
CA ALA A 122 -5.38 14.27 2.92
C ALA A 122 -4.22 15.24 2.69
N GLU A 123 -2.99 14.78 2.87
CA GLU A 123 -1.82 15.63 2.63
C GLU A 123 -1.72 16.09 1.19
N GLU A 124 -2.25 15.31 0.28
CA GLU A 124 -2.26 15.63 -1.14
C GLU A 124 -3.15 16.83 -1.45
N GLY A 125 -4.20 17.02 -0.67
CA GLY A 125 -5.18 18.03 -0.93
C GLY A 125 -4.90 19.39 -0.29
N ALA A 126 -3.84 19.47 0.47
CA ALA A 126 -3.51 20.68 1.22
C ALA A 126 -2.97 21.80 0.35
#